data_9da1e9d0fbd5dd2842e2446b92a15a72
#
_entry.id   9da1e9d0fbd5dd2842e2446b92a15a72
#
_cell.length_a   1.000
_cell.length_b   1.000
_cell.length_c   1.000
_cell.angle_alpha   90.00
_cell.angle_beta   90.00
_cell.angle_gamma   90.00
#
_symmetry.space_group_name_H-M   'P 1'
#
loop_
_entity.id
_entity.type
_entity.pdbx_description
1 polymer ?
#
loop_
_entity_poly.entity_id
_entity_poly.type
_entity_poly.pdbx_seq_one_letter_code
_entity_poly.pdbx_strand_id
1 'polypeptide(L)'
;TGVREYDPEKAKELLAEAGYPDGFETSLWVNDNQSRIEMCQAIQNMFQQIGVECAVEVLEFGSYISRTTNGEHDMAYFGWTTSSADADYSYYSLEHSTQQGAAGNRSFIADPEVDALIEEARTNSDEATRTELYKELAIKLDEINNNIPVFYSSINVGASQKVEGFVMDANGYHNLDTVKVAQ
;
A
#
# COMPACT_ATOMS: atom_id res chain seq x y z
N THR A 1 -16.74 3.23 -4.01
CA THR A 1 -15.82 3.60 -5.10
C THR A 1 -15.62 2.39 -6.00
N GLY A 2 -15.78 2.57 -7.30
CA GLY A 2 -15.52 1.52 -8.29
C GLY A 2 -14.01 1.39 -8.51
N VAL A 3 -13.58 0.17 -8.86
CA VAL A 3 -12.21 -0.02 -9.35
C VAL A 3 -12.05 0.80 -10.63
N ARG A 4 -11.03 1.67 -10.68
CA ARG A 4 -10.71 2.40 -11.91
C ARG A 4 -10.22 1.41 -12.96
N GLU A 5 -10.79 1.47 -14.16
CA GLU A 5 -10.35 0.64 -15.26
C GLU A 5 -9.00 1.14 -15.82
N TYR A 6 -8.24 0.23 -16.40
CA TYR A 6 -7.02 0.59 -17.10
C TYR A 6 -7.36 1.34 -18.40
N ASP A 7 -7.07 2.64 -18.42
CA ASP A 7 -7.39 3.52 -19.55
C ASP A 7 -6.23 4.50 -19.80
N PRO A 8 -5.25 4.12 -20.63
CA PRO A 8 -4.10 4.97 -20.93
C PRO A 8 -4.47 6.23 -21.73
N GLU A 9 -5.57 6.21 -22.51
CA GLU A 9 -5.99 7.41 -23.23
C GLU A 9 -6.58 8.45 -22.27
N LYS A 10 -7.38 8.00 -21.32
CA LYS A 10 -7.90 8.89 -20.26
C LYS A 10 -6.75 9.42 -19.37
N ALA A 11 -5.73 8.61 -19.11
CA ALA A 11 -4.55 9.04 -18.36
C ALA A 11 -3.79 10.17 -19.10
N LYS A 12 -3.62 10.06 -20.43
CA LYS A 12 -3.01 11.14 -21.25
C LYS A 12 -3.84 12.42 -21.23
N GLU A 13 -5.16 12.31 -21.31
CA GLU A 13 -6.05 13.48 -21.19
C GLU A 13 -5.83 14.19 -19.85
N LEU A 14 -5.83 13.44 -18.75
CA LEU A 14 -5.62 13.98 -17.40
C LEU A 14 -4.23 14.59 -17.22
N LEU A 15 -3.20 13.99 -17.80
CA LEU A 15 -1.85 14.55 -17.81
C LEU A 15 -1.83 15.89 -18.57
N ALA A 16 -2.48 15.99 -19.72
CA ALA A 16 -2.58 17.24 -20.48
C ALA A 16 -3.35 18.32 -19.72
N GLU A 17 -4.46 17.96 -19.06
CA GLU A 17 -5.23 18.86 -18.18
C GLU A 17 -4.37 19.37 -17.01
N ALA A 18 -3.49 18.50 -16.45
CA ALA A 18 -2.56 18.84 -15.38
C ALA A 18 -1.34 19.68 -15.86
N GLY A 19 -1.20 19.94 -17.16
CA GLY A 19 -0.10 20.72 -17.74
C GLY A 19 1.10 19.90 -18.20
N TYR A 20 0.96 18.59 -18.30
CA TYR A 20 2.00 17.65 -18.75
C TYR A 20 1.60 16.88 -20.03
N PRO A 21 1.27 17.57 -21.16
CA PRO A 21 0.79 16.90 -22.37
C PRO A 21 1.82 15.95 -23.00
N ASP A 22 3.11 16.20 -22.75
CA ASP A 22 4.23 15.40 -23.25
C ASP A 22 4.79 14.43 -22.18
N GLY A 23 4.10 14.30 -21.03
CA GLY A 23 4.56 13.53 -19.89
C GLY A 23 5.59 14.26 -19.02
N PHE A 24 6.30 13.54 -18.19
CA PHE A 24 7.37 14.05 -17.29
C PHE A 24 8.28 12.92 -16.85
N GLU A 25 9.41 13.27 -16.22
CA GLU A 25 10.34 12.32 -15.61
C GLU A 25 10.02 12.13 -14.12
N THR A 26 10.10 10.89 -13.62
CA THR A 26 9.88 10.53 -12.22
C THR A 26 10.65 9.27 -11.83
N SER A 27 10.63 8.91 -10.55
CA SER A 27 11.23 7.69 -10.05
C SER A 27 10.24 6.84 -9.24
N LEU A 28 10.36 5.51 -9.35
CA LEU A 28 9.65 4.54 -8.54
C LEU A 28 10.67 3.69 -7.78
N TRP A 29 10.73 3.89 -6.47
CA TRP A 29 11.67 3.19 -5.62
C TRP A 29 11.13 1.86 -5.12
N VAL A 30 12.00 0.87 -5.07
CA VAL A 30 11.67 -0.47 -4.60
C VAL A 30 12.87 -1.07 -3.85
N ASN A 31 12.61 -1.90 -2.84
CA ASN A 31 13.67 -2.67 -2.23
C ASN A 31 14.12 -3.85 -3.11
N ASP A 32 15.27 -4.45 -2.80
CA ASP A 32 15.93 -5.55 -3.50
C ASP A 32 15.18 -6.91 -3.47
N ASN A 33 13.87 -6.88 -3.60
CA ASN A 33 13.00 -8.06 -3.72
C ASN A 33 12.62 -8.28 -5.18
N GLN A 34 12.97 -9.45 -5.74
CA GLN A 34 12.81 -9.75 -7.16
C GLN A 34 11.36 -9.58 -7.66
N SER A 35 10.37 -10.12 -6.95
CA SER A 35 8.97 -10.02 -7.37
C SER A 35 8.45 -8.58 -7.36
N ARG A 36 8.93 -7.76 -6.43
CA ARG A 36 8.59 -6.33 -6.37
C ARG A 36 9.24 -5.55 -7.50
N ILE A 37 10.50 -5.87 -7.84
CA ILE A 37 11.21 -5.27 -8.97
C ILE A 37 10.46 -5.55 -10.28
N GLU A 38 10.06 -6.79 -10.51
CA GLU A 38 9.28 -7.18 -11.69
C GLU A 38 7.95 -6.43 -11.79
N MET A 39 7.26 -6.24 -10.65
CA MET A 39 6.04 -5.44 -10.59
C MET A 39 6.32 -3.96 -10.94
N CYS A 40 7.36 -3.36 -10.38
CA CYS A 40 7.74 -1.98 -10.68
C CYS A 40 8.13 -1.80 -12.16
N GLN A 41 8.79 -2.80 -12.78
CA GLN A 41 9.08 -2.78 -14.21
C GLN A 41 7.80 -2.85 -15.07
N ALA A 42 6.79 -3.62 -14.63
CA ALA A 42 5.50 -3.62 -15.30
C ALA A 42 4.80 -2.25 -15.21
N ILE A 43 4.83 -1.62 -14.04
CA ILE A 43 4.30 -0.26 -13.82
C ILE A 43 5.06 0.76 -14.67
N GLN A 44 6.39 0.69 -14.72
CA GLN A 44 7.23 1.52 -15.59
C GLN A 44 6.80 1.44 -17.07
N ASN A 45 6.55 0.21 -17.56
CA ASN A 45 6.08 0.02 -18.93
C ASN A 45 4.68 0.64 -19.17
N MET A 46 3.81 0.64 -18.17
CA MET A 46 2.51 1.32 -18.26
C MET A 46 2.67 2.84 -18.29
N PHE A 47 3.55 3.41 -17.48
CA PHE A 47 3.87 4.85 -17.50
C PHE A 47 4.44 5.29 -18.84
N GLN A 48 5.32 4.49 -19.44
CA GLN A 48 5.89 4.79 -20.75
C GLN A 48 4.83 4.93 -21.86
N GLN A 49 3.71 4.18 -21.78
CA GLN A 49 2.61 4.27 -22.74
C GLN A 49 1.88 5.62 -22.72
N ILE A 50 1.97 6.33 -21.61
CA ILE A 50 1.36 7.65 -21.42
C ILE A 50 2.36 8.80 -21.44
N GLY A 51 3.61 8.53 -21.84
CA GLY A 51 4.66 9.54 -21.98
C GLY A 51 5.42 9.86 -20.70
N VAL A 52 5.15 9.14 -19.59
CA VAL A 52 5.88 9.36 -18.33
C VAL A 52 7.14 8.49 -18.29
N GLU A 53 8.31 9.13 -18.20
CA GLU A 53 9.59 8.45 -18.03
C GLU A 53 9.82 8.14 -16.55
N CYS A 54 9.54 6.89 -16.16
CA CYS A 54 9.66 6.44 -14.77
C CYS A 54 10.93 5.59 -14.59
N ALA A 55 11.90 6.08 -13.81
CA ALA A 55 13.08 5.30 -13.44
C ALA A 55 12.76 4.35 -12.27
N VAL A 56 12.99 3.04 -12.44
CA VAL A 56 12.89 2.09 -11.33
C VAL A 56 14.21 2.05 -10.58
N GLU A 57 14.21 2.53 -9.32
CA GLU A 57 15.39 2.53 -8.46
C GLU A 57 15.31 1.40 -7.43
N VAL A 58 16.26 0.46 -7.53
CA VAL A 58 16.38 -0.67 -6.60
C VAL A 58 17.36 -0.31 -5.49
N LEU A 59 16.88 -0.35 -4.26
CA LEU A 59 17.67 -0.01 -3.08
C LEU A 59 17.80 -1.22 -2.15
N GLU A 60 18.94 -1.34 -1.47
CA GLU A 60 19.07 -2.26 -0.34
C GLU A 60 18.03 -1.90 0.73
N PHE A 61 17.45 -2.92 1.40
CA PHE A 61 16.27 -2.73 2.26
C PHE A 61 16.46 -1.67 3.36
N GLY A 62 17.62 -1.64 4.04
CA GLY A 62 17.89 -0.64 5.08
C GLY A 62 17.95 0.78 4.53
N SER A 63 18.62 0.95 3.38
CA SER A 63 18.68 2.23 2.66
C SER A 63 17.31 2.65 2.16
N TYR A 64 16.54 1.71 1.61
CA TYR A 64 15.17 1.95 1.16
C TYR A 64 14.28 2.48 2.30
N ILE A 65 14.30 1.82 3.47
CA ILE A 65 13.55 2.26 4.63
C ILE A 65 14.01 3.64 5.12
N SER A 66 15.31 3.86 5.26
CA SER A 66 15.86 5.13 5.75
C SER A 66 15.49 6.30 4.83
N ARG A 67 15.74 6.15 3.53
CA ARG A 67 15.53 7.23 2.56
C ARG A 67 14.05 7.53 2.33
N THR A 68 13.18 6.49 2.28
CA THR A 68 11.73 6.72 2.18
C THR A 68 11.15 7.33 3.45
N THR A 69 11.71 7.03 4.62
CA THR A 69 11.37 7.70 5.89
C THR A 69 11.64 9.21 5.85
N ASN A 70 12.67 9.61 5.12
CA ASN A 70 13.04 11.02 4.96
C ASN A 70 12.27 11.73 3.82
N GLY A 71 11.41 11.03 3.07
CA GLY A 71 10.66 11.60 1.96
C GLY A 71 11.51 11.94 0.73
N GLU A 72 12.59 11.17 0.48
CA GLU A 72 13.50 11.43 -0.63
C GLU A 72 13.00 10.89 -1.99
N HIS A 73 11.90 10.14 -2.00
CA HIS A 73 11.32 9.47 -3.18
C HIS A 73 10.19 10.31 -3.81
N ASP A 74 10.01 10.15 -5.11
CA ASP A 74 8.78 10.59 -5.79
C ASP A 74 7.66 9.58 -5.55
N MET A 75 7.94 8.31 -5.88
CA MET A 75 7.05 7.18 -5.63
C MET A 75 7.83 6.02 -5.01
N ALA A 76 7.16 5.22 -4.19
CA ALA A 76 7.77 4.03 -3.61
C ALA A 76 6.79 2.86 -3.53
N TYR A 77 7.26 1.66 -3.84
CA TYR A 77 6.47 0.44 -3.79
C TYR A 77 6.55 -0.22 -2.43
N PHE A 78 5.50 -0.10 -1.65
CA PHE A 78 5.40 -0.68 -0.31
C PHE A 78 4.49 -1.89 -0.24
N GLY A 79 4.72 -2.73 0.77
CA GLY A 79 3.76 -3.69 1.27
C GLY A 79 3.41 -3.37 2.72
N TRP A 80 2.14 -3.57 3.09
CA TRP A 80 1.66 -3.39 4.44
C TRP A 80 0.84 -4.59 4.90
N THR A 81 1.00 -4.97 6.17
CA THR A 81 0.20 -6.02 6.80
C THR A 81 -0.27 -5.49 8.16
N THR A 82 -1.58 -5.50 8.39
CA THR A 82 -2.12 -5.14 9.70
C THR A 82 -1.89 -6.26 10.70
N SER A 83 -1.38 -5.93 11.88
CA SER A 83 -1.16 -6.92 12.95
C SER A 83 -2.42 -7.23 13.77
N SER A 84 -3.38 -6.29 13.79
CA SER A 84 -4.59 -6.36 14.60
C SER A 84 -5.83 -6.86 13.85
N ALA A 85 -5.77 -6.99 12.52
CA ALA A 85 -6.92 -7.18 11.63
C ALA A 85 -7.99 -6.07 11.75
N ASP A 86 -7.65 -4.93 12.36
CA ASP A 86 -8.50 -3.76 12.50
C ASP A 86 -8.05 -2.65 11.52
N ALA A 87 -9.00 -1.95 10.93
CA ALA A 87 -8.76 -0.88 9.97
C ALA A 87 -7.95 0.28 10.58
N ASP A 88 -8.14 0.57 11.86
CA ASP A 88 -7.45 1.64 12.58
C ASP A 88 -5.93 1.55 12.42
N TYR A 89 -5.37 0.36 12.62
CA TYR A 89 -3.92 0.19 12.57
C TYR A 89 -3.33 0.62 11.22
N SER A 90 -4.00 0.27 10.13
CA SER A 90 -3.55 0.62 8.78
C SER A 90 -3.77 2.10 8.48
N TYR A 91 -4.98 2.60 8.66
CA TYR A 91 -5.31 3.98 8.33
C TYR A 91 -4.53 4.98 9.19
N TYR A 92 -4.44 4.76 10.50
CA TYR A 92 -3.67 5.65 11.35
C TYR A 92 -2.20 5.66 10.98
N SER A 93 -1.58 4.49 10.81
CA SER A 93 -0.14 4.41 10.51
C SER A 93 0.24 4.95 9.14
N LEU A 94 -0.62 4.73 8.12
CA LEU A 94 -0.28 5.06 6.73
C LEU A 94 -0.77 6.44 6.29
N GLU A 95 -1.85 6.95 6.90
CA GLU A 95 -2.56 8.11 6.36
C GLU A 95 -2.59 9.31 7.31
N HIS A 96 -2.43 9.11 8.64
CA HIS A 96 -2.51 10.22 9.59
C HIS A 96 -1.26 11.09 9.53
N SER A 97 -1.42 12.42 9.56
CA SER A 97 -0.33 13.39 9.40
C SER A 97 0.76 13.27 10.47
N THR A 98 0.41 12.90 11.72
CA THR A 98 1.38 12.69 12.81
C THR A 98 2.26 11.44 12.62
N GLN A 99 1.94 10.59 11.66
CA GLN A 99 2.66 9.33 11.37
C GLN A 99 3.60 9.45 10.16
N GLN A 100 3.84 10.67 9.68
CA GLN A 100 4.76 10.89 8.56
C GLN A 100 6.16 10.31 8.82
N GLY A 101 6.73 9.68 7.81
CA GLY A 101 8.08 9.13 7.86
C GLY A 101 8.18 7.83 8.65
N ALA A 102 8.93 7.81 9.75
CA ALA A 102 9.32 6.60 10.49
C ALA A 102 8.13 5.79 11.01
N ALA A 103 7.02 6.43 11.34
CA ALA A 103 5.85 5.77 11.89
C ALA A 103 5.00 5.02 10.83
N GLY A 104 5.14 5.37 9.53
CA GLY A 104 4.48 4.62 8.47
C GLY A 104 3.97 5.43 7.29
N ASN A 105 3.46 6.64 7.51
CA ASN A 105 2.94 7.51 6.46
C ASN A 105 4.10 8.03 5.56
N ARG A 106 4.37 7.31 4.50
CA ARG A 106 5.42 7.60 3.52
C ARG A 106 4.91 8.31 2.28
N SER A 107 3.60 8.49 2.14
CA SER A 107 3.01 9.41 1.19
C SER A 107 3.12 10.87 1.64
N PHE A 108 3.46 11.08 2.91
CA PHE A 108 3.54 12.40 3.56
C PHE A 108 2.23 13.20 3.46
N ILE A 109 1.11 12.52 3.25
CA ILE A 109 -0.20 13.18 3.29
C ILE A 109 -0.39 13.90 4.64
N ALA A 110 -0.97 15.09 4.56
CA ALA A 110 -1.35 15.91 5.70
C ALA A 110 -2.67 16.63 5.37
N ASP A 111 -3.76 15.91 5.42
CA ASP A 111 -5.10 16.42 5.16
C ASP A 111 -5.89 16.42 6.48
N PRO A 112 -6.34 17.60 6.98
CA PRO A 112 -7.07 17.70 8.24
C PRO A 112 -8.40 16.92 8.27
N GLU A 113 -9.06 16.72 7.12
CA GLU A 113 -10.30 15.94 7.06
C GLU A 113 -9.99 14.44 7.18
N VAL A 114 -8.89 13.97 6.58
CA VAL A 114 -8.38 12.60 6.75
C VAL A 114 -8.04 12.34 8.22
N ASP A 115 -7.29 13.24 8.84
CA ASP A 115 -6.93 13.13 10.26
C ASP A 115 -8.18 13.07 11.15
N ALA A 116 -9.15 13.95 10.93
CA ALA A 116 -10.38 14.00 11.71
C ALA A 116 -11.21 12.71 11.59
N LEU A 117 -11.37 12.17 10.37
CA LEU A 117 -12.09 10.90 10.15
C LEU A 117 -11.40 9.73 10.85
N ILE A 118 -10.08 9.68 10.81
CA ILE A 118 -9.29 8.65 11.50
C ILE A 118 -9.48 8.76 13.01
N GLU A 119 -9.35 9.95 13.59
CA GLU A 119 -9.46 10.17 15.03
C GLU A 119 -10.88 9.88 15.54
N GLU A 120 -11.92 10.26 14.81
CA GLU A 120 -13.30 9.96 15.14
C GLU A 120 -13.56 8.45 15.11
N ALA A 121 -13.12 7.74 14.06
CA ALA A 121 -13.27 6.30 13.94
C ALA A 121 -12.52 5.54 15.06
N ARG A 122 -11.34 6.02 15.49
CA ARG A 122 -10.54 5.42 16.57
C ARG A 122 -11.22 5.48 17.93
N THR A 123 -11.90 6.58 18.21
CA THR A 123 -12.53 6.84 19.51
C THR A 123 -13.96 6.34 19.59
N ASN A 124 -14.57 5.95 18.46
CA ASN A 124 -15.94 5.49 18.41
C ASN A 124 -16.05 4.01 18.77
N SER A 125 -16.92 3.69 19.73
CA SER A 125 -17.19 2.31 20.18
C SER A 125 -18.38 1.66 19.47
N ASP A 126 -19.19 2.44 18.70
CA ASP A 126 -20.27 1.90 17.88
C ASP A 126 -19.74 1.36 16.55
N GLU A 127 -19.84 0.06 16.36
CA GLU A 127 -19.27 -0.65 15.21
C GLU A 127 -19.89 -0.16 13.87
N ALA A 128 -21.18 0.15 13.87
CA ALA A 128 -21.85 0.61 12.66
C ALA A 128 -21.36 2.01 12.23
N THR A 129 -21.31 2.93 13.17
CA THR A 129 -20.79 4.29 12.94
C THR A 129 -19.33 4.24 12.51
N ARG A 130 -18.52 3.43 13.20
CA ARG A 130 -17.10 3.24 12.88
C ARG A 130 -16.90 2.70 11.46
N THR A 131 -17.73 1.79 11.03
CA THR A 131 -17.70 1.24 9.66
C THR A 131 -18.00 2.32 8.61
N GLU A 132 -18.99 3.16 8.86
CA GLU A 132 -19.31 4.26 7.93
C GLU A 132 -18.19 5.30 7.86
N LEU A 133 -17.57 5.67 8.98
CA LEU A 133 -16.41 6.57 9.01
C LEU A 133 -15.23 6.03 8.18
N TYR A 134 -14.91 4.73 8.28
CA TYR A 134 -13.87 4.14 7.44
C TYR A 134 -14.24 4.04 5.96
N LYS A 135 -15.52 3.92 5.62
CA LYS A 135 -15.97 4.01 4.22
C LYS A 135 -15.79 5.42 3.67
N GLU A 136 -16.18 6.43 4.45
CA GLU A 136 -16.00 7.84 4.08
C GLU A 136 -14.52 8.17 3.90
N LEU A 137 -13.68 7.75 4.85
CA LEU A 137 -12.23 7.86 4.76
C LEU A 137 -11.66 7.21 3.50
N ALA A 138 -12.10 5.99 3.16
CA ALA A 138 -11.64 5.29 1.96
C ALA A 138 -12.03 6.03 0.67
N ILE A 139 -13.22 6.65 0.63
CA ILE A 139 -13.65 7.48 -0.50
C ILE A 139 -12.76 8.72 -0.61
N LYS A 140 -12.51 9.40 0.50
CA LYS A 140 -11.66 10.59 0.56
C LYS A 140 -10.24 10.29 0.08
N LEU A 141 -9.65 9.19 0.55
CA LEU A 141 -8.30 8.76 0.14
C LEU A 141 -8.23 8.37 -1.34
N ASP A 142 -9.30 7.76 -1.89
CA ASP A 142 -9.38 7.47 -3.32
C ASP A 142 -9.43 8.75 -4.17
N GLU A 143 -10.07 9.82 -3.69
CA GLU A 143 -10.10 11.13 -4.34
C GLU A 143 -8.73 11.82 -4.30
N ILE A 144 -8.05 11.77 -3.15
CA ILE A 144 -6.69 12.33 -2.97
C ILE A 144 -5.66 11.53 -3.78
N ASN A 145 -5.85 10.20 -3.90
CA ASN A 145 -5.00 9.29 -4.67
C ASN A 145 -3.54 9.27 -4.19
N ASN A 146 -3.30 9.40 -2.88
CA ASN A 146 -1.96 9.37 -2.29
C ASN A 146 -1.34 7.98 -2.24
N ASN A 147 -2.16 6.93 -2.21
CA ASN A 147 -1.76 5.53 -2.28
C ASN A 147 -2.56 4.79 -3.35
N ILE A 148 -1.87 3.99 -4.14
CA ILE A 148 -2.48 3.17 -5.20
C ILE A 148 -2.39 1.69 -4.79
N PRO A 149 -3.51 1.07 -4.34
CA PRO A 149 -3.54 -0.35 -4.03
C PRO A 149 -3.33 -1.19 -5.29
N VAL A 150 -2.33 -2.07 -5.27
CA VAL A 150 -1.97 -2.90 -6.44
C VAL A 150 -2.57 -4.30 -6.33
N PHE A 151 -2.34 -5.01 -5.24
CA PHE A 151 -2.91 -6.34 -5.00
C PHE A 151 -2.78 -6.78 -3.53
N TYR A 152 -3.54 -7.81 -3.19
CA TYR A 152 -3.35 -8.58 -1.96
C TYR A 152 -2.60 -9.87 -2.27
N SER A 153 -1.50 -10.13 -1.55
CA SER A 153 -0.74 -11.36 -1.73
C SER A 153 -1.46 -12.56 -1.11
N SER A 154 -1.42 -13.70 -1.80
CA SER A 154 -1.84 -14.98 -1.24
C SER A 154 -0.64 -15.73 -0.70
N ILE A 155 -0.76 -16.32 0.49
CA ILE A 155 0.27 -17.16 1.08
C ILE A 155 -0.11 -18.62 0.82
N ASN A 156 0.73 -19.35 0.11
CA ASN A 156 0.54 -20.77 -0.15
C ASN A 156 1.47 -21.58 0.77
N VAL A 157 0.91 -22.54 1.47
CA VAL A 157 1.66 -23.41 2.37
C VAL A 157 1.61 -24.85 1.88
N GLY A 158 2.78 -25.45 1.69
CA GLY A 158 2.92 -26.88 1.43
C GLY A 158 3.32 -27.61 2.72
N ALA A 159 2.55 -28.62 3.10
CA ALA A 159 2.88 -29.46 4.24
C ALA A 159 2.94 -30.94 3.85
N SER A 160 3.84 -31.70 4.48
CA SER A 160 3.84 -33.16 4.34
C SER A 160 2.52 -33.74 4.88
N GLN A 161 2.05 -34.84 4.28
CA GLN A 161 0.88 -35.60 4.80
C GLN A 161 1.08 -36.11 6.24
N LYS A 162 2.30 -36.14 6.74
CA LYS A 162 2.62 -36.48 8.13
C LYS A 162 2.40 -35.32 9.10
N VAL A 163 2.18 -34.11 8.62
CA VAL A 163 1.97 -32.93 9.46
C VAL A 163 0.47 -32.72 9.66
N GLU A 164 0.05 -32.79 10.92
CA GLU A 164 -1.34 -32.55 11.35
C GLU A 164 -1.40 -31.31 12.23
N GLY A 165 -2.55 -30.63 12.23
CA GLY A 165 -2.82 -29.50 13.14
C GLY A 165 -2.08 -28.20 12.79
N PHE A 166 -1.46 -28.08 11.61
CA PHE A 166 -0.87 -26.83 11.17
C PHE A 166 -1.97 -25.84 10.82
N VAL A 167 -1.88 -24.64 11.39
CA VAL A 167 -2.78 -23.53 11.13
C VAL A 167 -1.94 -22.26 10.88
N MET A 168 -2.30 -21.52 9.87
CA MET A 168 -1.78 -20.18 9.63
C MET A 168 -2.90 -19.17 9.88
N ASP A 169 -2.62 -18.11 10.60
CA ASP A 169 -3.59 -17.05 10.84
C ASP A 169 -3.76 -16.12 9.61
N ALA A 170 -4.72 -15.22 9.68
CA ALA A 170 -5.00 -14.28 8.59
C ALA A 170 -3.85 -13.29 8.32
N ASN A 171 -2.96 -13.10 9.29
CA ASN A 171 -1.79 -12.23 9.17
C ASN A 171 -0.54 -12.97 8.65
N GLY A 172 -0.66 -14.28 8.39
CA GLY A 172 0.42 -15.11 7.88
C GLY A 172 1.35 -15.71 8.95
N TYR A 173 1.01 -15.58 10.25
CA TYR A 173 1.78 -16.23 11.30
C TYR A 173 1.46 -17.73 11.39
N HIS A 174 2.50 -18.52 11.61
CA HIS A 174 2.38 -19.96 11.74
C HIS A 174 2.03 -20.31 13.20
N ASN A 175 0.85 -20.87 13.42
CA ASN A 175 0.51 -21.44 14.73
C ASN A 175 1.02 -22.90 14.79
N LEU A 176 2.00 -23.14 15.64
CA LEU A 176 2.64 -24.44 15.80
C LEU A 176 2.17 -25.19 17.07
N ASP A 177 1.32 -24.59 17.88
CA ASP A 177 0.92 -25.15 19.18
C ASP A 177 0.18 -26.49 19.05
N THR A 178 -0.52 -26.70 17.96
CA THR A 178 -1.30 -27.90 17.66
C THR A 178 -0.64 -28.87 16.70
N VAL A 179 0.57 -28.50 16.19
CA VAL A 179 1.26 -29.31 15.17
C VAL A 179 1.75 -30.64 15.74
N LYS A 180 1.43 -31.71 15.04
CA LYS A 180 1.93 -33.06 15.29
C LYS A 180 2.54 -33.63 14.04
N VAL A 181 3.55 -34.45 14.19
CA VAL A 181 4.17 -35.20 13.09
C VAL A 181 3.91 -36.67 13.31
N ALA A 182 3.14 -37.32 12.42
CA ALA A 182 2.92 -38.74 12.43
C ALA A 182 4.24 -39.48 12.14
N GLN A 183 4.49 -40.54 12.91
CA GLN A 183 5.69 -41.37 12.75
C GLN A 183 5.62 -42.21 11.47
#